data_e8372283c5c7ba2abdc106470950f0a5
#
_entry.id   e8372283c5c7ba2abdc106470950f0a5
#
_cell.length_a   1.000
_cell.length_b   1.000
_cell.length_c   1.000
_cell.angle_alpha   90.00
_cell.angle_beta   90.00
_cell.angle_gamma   90.00
#
_symmetry.space_group_name_H-M   'P 1'
#
loop_
_entity.id
_entity.type
_entity.pdbx_description
1 polymer ?
#
loop_
_entity_poly.entity_id
_entity_poly.type
_entity_poly.pdbx_seq_one_letter_code
_entity_poly.pdbx_strand_id
1 'polypeptide(L)'
;GKLIGLVTDGDVRRGLETGSNFLQWPVDAMMTKNPRTILNDKLAAEAMHIMEKNQPRPITVLPVVDTEGKACGMIHLTDLLRQGVV
;
A
#
# COMPACT_ATOMS: atom_id res chain seq x y z
N GLY A 1 -2.71 5.99 15.63
CA GLY A 1 -3.93 5.29 15.32
C GLY A 1 -3.75 4.13 14.37
N LYS A 2 -4.79 3.38 14.24
CA LYS A 2 -4.78 2.20 13.36
C LYS A 2 -4.89 2.62 11.90
N LEU A 3 -4.21 1.85 11.05
CA LEU A 3 -4.30 2.03 9.62
C LEU A 3 -5.66 1.53 9.13
N ILE A 4 -6.40 2.37 8.39
CA ILE A 4 -7.71 2.00 7.88
C ILE A 4 -7.77 1.95 6.36
N GLY A 5 -6.80 2.54 5.67
CA GLY A 5 -6.78 2.54 4.22
C GLY A 5 -5.50 3.10 3.66
N LEU A 6 -5.38 3.06 2.35
CA LEU A 6 -4.19 3.47 1.63
C LEU A 6 -4.59 4.12 0.32
N VAL A 7 -3.96 5.25 0.00
CA VAL A 7 -4.13 5.91 -1.29
C VAL A 7 -2.83 5.81 -2.06
N THR A 8 -2.89 5.28 -3.27
CA THR A 8 -1.73 5.15 -4.14
C THR A 8 -1.97 5.94 -5.44
N ASP A 9 -0.91 6.09 -6.23
CA ASP A 9 -1.02 6.73 -7.54
C ASP A 9 -2.01 5.98 -8.44
N GLY A 10 -2.13 4.66 -8.29
CA GLY A 10 -3.12 3.87 -9.02
C GLY A 10 -4.54 4.26 -8.65
N ASP A 11 -4.81 4.51 -7.37
CA ASP A 11 -6.12 4.96 -6.93
C ASP A 11 -6.46 6.32 -7.54
N VAL A 12 -5.50 7.24 -7.54
CA VAL A 12 -5.68 8.58 -8.12
C VAL A 12 -5.94 8.47 -9.62
N ARG A 13 -5.15 7.64 -10.32
CA ARG A 13 -5.31 7.46 -11.77
C ARG A 13 -6.69 6.92 -12.10
N ARG A 14 -7.14 5.90 -11.39
CA ARG A 14 -8.47 5.32 -11.62
C ARG A 14 -9.58 6.31 -11.33
N GLY A 15 -9.42 7.12 -10.28
CA GLY A 15 -10.39 8.16 -9.96
C GLY A 15 -10.49 9.20 -11.06
N LEU A 16 -9.36 9.63 -11.59
CA LEU A 16 -9.35 10.62 -12.69
C LEU A 16 -10.01 10.07 -13.94
N GLU A 17 -9.96 8.76 -14.17
CA GLU A 17 -10.61 8.13 -15.30
C GLU A 17 -12.14 8.18 -15.23
N THR A 18 -12.70 8.42 -14.04
CA THR A 18 -14.16 8.57 -13.91
C THR A 18 -14.66 9.85 -14.55
N GLY A 19 -13.77 10.82 -14.80
CA GLY A 19 -14.08 12.03 -15.53
C GLY A 19 -14.92 13.04 -14.78
N SER A 20 -15.25 12.82 -13.52
CA SER A 20 -16.11 13.72 -12.77
C SER A 20 -15.34 14.37 -11.61
N ASN A 21 -16.01 14.76 -10.55
CA ASN A 21 -15.45 15.55 -9.46
C ASN A 21 -14.56 14.75 -8.51
N PHE A 22 -13.79 13.82 -9.04
CA PHE A 22 -12.97 12.90 -8.25
C PHE A 22 -12.08 13.65 -7.23
N LEU A 23 -11.47 14.77 -7.65
CA LEU A 23 -10.56 15.51 -6.78
C LEU A 23 -11.26 16.17 -5.59
N GLN A 24 -12.59 16.19 -5.61
CA GLN A 24 -13.39 16.71 -4.50
C GLN A 24 -13.93 15.62 -3.59
N TRP A 25 -13.62 14.35 -3.88
CA TRP A 25 -14.06 13.25 -3.04
C TRP A 25 -13.28 13.25 -1.73
N PRO A 26 -13.90 12.86 -0.61
CA PRO A 26 -13.15 12.60 0.61
C PRO A 26 -12.16 11.45 0.39
N VAL A 27 -11.06 11.46 1.12
CA VAL A 27 -10.03 10.42 0.98
C VAL A 27 -10.62 9.04 1.21
N ASP A 28 -11.53 8.88 2.16
CA ASP A 28 -12.12 7.57 2.46
C ASP A 28 -13.00 7.03 1.34
N ALA A 29 -13.43 7.88 0.41
CA ALA A 29 -14.19 7.44 -0.76
C ALA A 29 -13.30 6.91 -1.88
N MET A 30 -12.01 7.28 -1.87
CA MET A 30 -11.08 6.89 -2.93
C MET A 30 -10.03 5.88 -2.49
N MET A 31 -9.80 5.75 -1.20
CA MET A 31 -8.74 4.87 -0.68
C MET A 31 -9.07 3.39 -0.84
N THR A 32 -8.04 2.58 -0.90
CA THR A 32 -8.16 1.14 -0.79
C THR A 32 -8.36 0.82 0.70
N LYS A 33 -9.49 0.23 1.04
CA LYS A 33 -9.79 -0.16 2.42
C LYS A 33 -9.18 -1.52 2.71
N ASN A 34 -8.78 -1.74 3.97
CA ASN A 34 -8.17 -2.99 4.40
C ASN A 34 -7.01 -3.39 3.49
N PRO A 35 -6.01 -2.50 3.33
CA PRO A 35 -4.88 -2.80 2.44
C PRO A 35 -4.05 -3.96 2.99
N ARG A 36 -3.30 -4.61 2.10
CA ARG A 36 -2.29 -5.57 2.54
C ARG A 36 -1.27 -4.84 3.39
N THR A 37 -0.86 -5.47 4.48
CA THR A 37 0.14 -4.91 5.40
C THR A 37 1.15 -5.99 5.76
N ILE A 38 2.23 -5.57 6.39
CA ILE A 38 3.23 -6.49 6.94
C ILE A 38 3.60 -6.01 8.34
N LEU A 39 3.84 -6.97 9.23
CA LEU A 39 4.30 -6.65 10.58
C LEU A 39 5.74 -6.17 10.54
N ASN A 40 6.07 -5.25 11.46
CA ASN A 40 7.36 -4.58 11.49
C ASN A 40 8.54 -5.48 11.84
N ASP A 41 8.29 -6.70 12.31
CA ASP A 41 9.34 -7.67 12.63
C ASP A 41 9.62 -8.69 11.54
N LYS A 42 8.93 -8.57 10.39
CA LYS A 42 9.12 -9.50 9.27
C LYS A 42 10.33 -9.10 8.42
N LEU A 43 10.83 -10.05 7.66
CA LEU A 43 11.99 -9.83 6.79
C LEU A 43 11.59 -9.12 5.49
N ALA A 44 12.53 -8.38 4.93
CA ALA A 44 12.32 -7.70 3.64
C ALA A 44 11.96 -8.69 2.53
N ALA A 45 12.52 -9.92 2.57
CA ALA A 45 12.17 -10.95 1.60
C ALA A 45 10.70 -11.35 1.69
N GLU A 46 10.12 -11.36 2.89
CA GLU A 46 8.71 -11.65 3.07
C GLU A 46 7.85 -10.53 2.49
N ALA A 47 8.29 -9.27 2.68
CA ALA A 47 7.60 -8.13 2.10
C ALA A 47 7.56 -8.23 0.57
N MET A 48 8.70 -8.56 -0.03
CA MET A 48 8.79 -8.73 -1.48
C MET A 48 7.83 -9.81 -1.96
N HIS A 49 7.77 -10.93 -1.26
CA HIS A 49 6.88 -12.03 -1.62
C HIS A 49 5.41 -11.58 -1.59
N ILE A 50 5.00 -10.88 -0.53
CA ILE A 50 3.64 -10.37 -0.41
C ILE A 50 3.32 -9.44 -1.58
N MET A 51 4.24 -8.54 -1.91
CA MET A 51 4.03 -7.55 -2.97
C MET A 51 3.89 -8.23 -4.33
N GLU A 52 4.74 -9.24 -4.63
CA GLU A 52 4.72 -9.96 -5.89
C GLU A 52 3.48 -10.82 -6.06
N LYS A 53 3.04 -11.46 -4.99
CA LYS A 53 1.96 -12.45 -5.05
C LYS A 53 0.59 -11.87 -4.75
N ASN A 54 0.50 -10.58 -4.53
CA ASN A 54 -0.79 -9.95 -4.24
C ASN A 54 -1.78 -10.15 -5.39
N GLN A 55 -3.04 -10.42 -5.02
CA GLN A 55 -4.12 -10.56 -5.98
C GLN A 55 -5.05 -9.36 -5.85
N PRO A 56 -5.65 -8.87 -6.93
CA PRO A 56 -5.63 -9.41 -8.31
C PRO A 56 -4.38 -9.06 -9.10
N ARG A 57 -3.50 -8.22 -8.57
CA ARG A 57 -2.26 -7.85 -9.23
C ARG A 57 -1.19 -7.50 -8.20
N PRO A 58 0.09 -7.56 -8.58
CA PRO A 58 1.17 -7.15 -7.69
C PRO A 58 0.99 -5.72 -7.21
N ILE A 59 1.50 -5.44 -6.02
CA ILE A 59 1.49 -4.09 -5.44
C ILE A 59 2.91 -3.60 -5.28
N THR A 60 3.09 -2.29 -5.34
CA THR A 60 4.40 -1.66 -5.26
C THR A 60 4.62 -0.89 -3.96
N VAL A 61 3.59 -0.82 -3.13
CA VAL A 61 3.63 -0.12 -1.84
C VAL A 61 2.99 -1.03 -0.80
N LEU A 62 3.66 -1.20 0.34
CA LEU A 62 3.18 -2.08 1.40
C LEU A 62 3.32 -1.36 2.74
N PRO A 63 2.21 -1.04 3.41
CA PRO A 63 2.27 -0.43 4.74
C PRO A 63 2.82 -1.40 5.78
N VAL A 64 3.61 -0.88 6.71
CA VAL A 64 4.16 -1.62 7.83
C VAL A 64 3.38 -1.26 9.08
N VAL A 65 2.93 -2.25 9.81
CA VAL A 65 2.16 -2.05 11.04
C VAL A 65 2.80 -2.80 12.19
N ASP A 66 2.46 -2.38 13.41
CA ASP A 66 2.84 -3.10 14.61
C ASP A 66 1.77 -4.14 14.97
N THR A 67 1.94 -4.84 16.09
CA THR A 67 1.02 -5.88 16.52
C THR A 67 -0.36 -5.36 16.88
N GLU A 68 -0.50 -4.06 17.09
CA GLU A 68 -1.79 -3.42 17.37
C GLU A 68 -2.46 -2.86 16.11
N GLY A 69 -1.83 -3.06 14.95
CA GLY A 69 -2.37 -2.56 13.69
C GLY A 69 -2.07 -1.10 13.42
N LYS A 70 -1.20 -0.49 14.21
CA LYS A 70 -0.82 0.91 14.01
C LYS A 70 0.25 1.03 12.94
N ALA A 71 0.11 2.03 12.06
CA ALA A 71 1.08 2.27 11.01
C ALA A 71 2.41 2.74 11.60
N CYS A 72 3.50 2.09 11.24
CA CYS A 72 4.84 2.49 11.65
C CYS A 72 5.78 2.74 10.50
N GLY A 73 5.36 2.48 9.28
CA GLY A 73 6.20 2.76 8.11
C GLY A 73 5.53 2.35 6.82
N MET A 74 6.28 2.49 5.75
CA MET A 74 5.82 2.18 4.40
C MET A 74 6.98 1.60 3.61
N ILE A 75 6.74 0.50 2.90
CA ILE A 75 7.74 -0.07 2.01
C ILE A 75 7.33 0.22 0.58
N HIS A 76 8.26 0.79 -0.19
CA HIS A 76 8.11 0.97 -1.63
C HIS A 76 8.98 -0.05 -2.33
N LEU A 77 8.48 -0.64 -3.40
CA LEU A 77 9.23 -1.63 -4.17
C LEU A 77 10.60 -1.09 -4.60
N THR A 78 10.66 0.17 -5.00
CA THR A 78 11.92 0.79 -5.41
C THR A 78 12.95 0.79 -4.30
N ASP A 79 12.53 0.93 -3.03
CA ASP A 79 13.45 0.90 -1.90
C ASP A 79 14.06 -0.50 -1.74
N LEU A 80 13.24 -1.55 -1.91
CA LEU A 80 13.72 -2.92 -1.84
C LEU A 80 14.71 -3.22 -2.96
N LEU A 81 14.43 -2.75 -4.17
CA LEU A 81 15.33 -2.93 -5.31
C LEU A 81 16.66 -2.23 -5.06
N ARG A 82 16.63 -1.04 -4.48
CA ARG A 82 17.83 -0.27 -4.15
C ARG A 82 18.71 -0.99 -3.13
N GLN A 83 18.08 -1.73 -2.20
CA GLN A 83 18.79 -2.47 -1.17
C GLN A 83 19.31 -3.83 -1.65
N GLY A 84 19.05 -4.18 -2.91
CA GLY A 84 19.52 -5.44 -3.46
C GLY A 84 18.80 -6.66 -2.95
N VAL A 85 17.53 -6.52 -2.57
CA VAL A 85 16.72 -7.62 -2.04
C VAL A 85 16.27 -8.58 -3.14
N VAL A 86 16.31 -8.12 -4.36
CA VAL A 86 15.85 -8.91 -5.53
C VAL A 86 17.02 -9.45 -6.29
#